data_ad4970e9ad2f0ec4bf812c36f3ab444f
#
_entry.id   ad4970e9ad2f0ec4bf812c36f3ab444f
#
_cell.length_a   1.000
_cell.length_b   1.000
_cell.length_c   1.000
_cell.angle_alpha   90.00
_cell.angle_beta   90.00
_cell.angle_gamma   90.00
#
_symmetry.space_group_name_H-M   'P 1'
#
loop_
_entity.id
_entity.type
_entity.pdbx_description
1 polymer ?
#
loop_
_entity_poly.entity_id
_entity_poly.type
_entity_poly.pdbx_seq_one_letter_code
_entity_poly.pdbx_strand_id
1 'polypeptide(L)'
;MGDVALTIPALLSVVESHPEIHITLITRPFFASFIPAHSRIKAVGINLENYKGLMGLRKLTKQLSNKHQIEEVIDLHNVLRSRTITSFFKLKGIKVTTFNKNRSAKKEIISHQSNEKLPHVTNQYLNTFAKAGYESKLMEGPWIKPETKPQLTEFLSQNNLNSKEAKWIGIAPFAGHEAKIWGIEKIKNLISELTAKNYSVFLFGGGNSEIEQLNDLENKENKVFSVAGKFHFHQELALMKKLNYLVCMDSSNMHFATLVGTPVVSIWGATTPLIGFYPLNNEHLMVQVSEKNKNKLTLSSYGNKESENGYDWRNEIAVKRVLELLS
;
A
#
# COMPACT_ATOMS: atom_id res chain seq x y z
N MET A 1 1.78 5.88 3.62
CA MET A 1 1.05 4.65 4.03
C MET A 1 1.61 3.43 3.29
N GLY A 2 1.62 3.41 1.97
CA GLY A 2 2.07 2.28 1.16
C GLY A 2 3.47 1.77 1.52
N ASP A 3 4.46 2.65 1.66
CA ASP A 3 5.82 2.24 2.03
C ASP A 3 5.86 1.45 3.36
N VAL A 4 5.06 1.86 4.35
CA VAL A 4 4.99 1.13 5.63
C VAL A 4 4.30 -0.22 5.46
N ALA A 5 3.22 -0.29 4.68
CA ALA A 5 2.57 -1.56 4.35
C ALA A 5 3.57 -2.54 3.70
N LEU A 6 4.36 -2.05 2.74
CA LEU A 6 5.38 -2.84 2.03
C LEU A 6 6.55 -3.30 2.92
N THR A 7 6.77 -2.68 4.10
CA THR A 7 7.80 -3.18 5.04
C THR A 7 7.34 -4.41 5.81
N ILE A 8 6.03 -4.61 6.02
CA ILE A 8 5.50 -5.66 6.89
C ILE A 8 5.96 -7.07 6.47
N PRO A 9 5.82 -7.48 5.20
CA PRO A 9 6.30 -8.80 4.77
C PRO A 9 7.81 -8.99 4.99
N ALA A 10 8.61 -7.94 4.75
CA ALA A 10 10.05 -8.01 4.96
C ALA A 10 10.40 -8.14 6.44
N LEU A 11 9.78 -7.34 7.32
CA LEU A 11 10.02 -7.41 8.77
C LEU A 11 9.67 -8.78 9.34
N LEU A 12 8.51 -9.33 8.97
CA LEU A 12 8.08 -10.66 9.40
C LEU A 12 9.05 -11.74 8.90
N SER A 13 9.45 -11.67 7.62
CA SER A 13 10.41 -12.62 7.04
C SER A 13 11.75 -12.61 7.77
N VAL A 14 12.25 -11.43 8.14
CA VAL A 14 13.52 -11.29 8.85
C VAL A 14 13.44 -11.89 10.25
N VAL A 15 12.42 -11.54 11.04
CA VAL A 15 12.32 -12.08 12.42
C VAL A 15 12.04 -13.57 12.46
N GLU A 16 11.37 -14.12 11.44
CA GLU A 16 11.17 -15.57 11.35
C GLU A 16 12.45 -16.31 10.93
N SER A 17 13.28 -15.71 10.07
CA SER A 17 14.56 -16.30 9.66
C SER A 17 15.67 -16.16 10.72
N HIS A 18 15.55 -15.17 11.62
CA HIS A 18 16.55 -14.81 12.63
C HIS A 18 15.87 -14.71 14.01
N PRO A 19 15.74 -15.84 14.76
CA PRO A 19 15.03 -15.88 16.05
C PRO A 19 15.60 -14.97 17.13
N GLU A 20 16.88 -14.62 17.04
CA GLU A 20 17.60 -13.75 17.99
C GLU A 20 17.29 -12.27 17.80
N ILE A 21 16.69 -11.88 16.67
CA ILE A 21 16.48 -10.47 16.33
C ILE A 21 15.19 -9.92 16.91
N HIS A 22 15.29 -8.74 17.50
CA HIS A 22 14.16 -7.89 17.89
C HIS A 22 14.19 -6.58 17.10
N ILE A 23 13.10 -6.26 16.42
CA ILE A 23 12.98 -5.05 15.60
C ILE A 23 12.14 -3.99 16.31
N THR A 24 12.71 -2.80 16.50
CA THR A 24 11.95 -1.60 16.87
C THR A 24 11.73 -0.74 15.63
N LEU A 25 10.53 -0.79 15.06
CA LEU A 25 10.16 0.01 13.90
C LEU A 25 9.73 1.41 14.34
N ILE A 26 10.45 2.43 13.90
CA ILE A 26 10.14 3.84 14.16
C ILE A 26 9.36 4.40 12.99
N THR A 27 8.14 4.88 13.23
CA THR A 27 7.27 5.46 12.20
C THR A 27 6.34 6.53 12.79
N ARG A 28 5.41 7.09 12.01
CA ARG A 28 4.38 8.00 12.54
C ARG A 28 3.36 7.23 13.39
N PRO A 29 2.69 7.86 14.39
CA PRO A 29 1.77 7.17 15.28
C PRO A 29 0.68 6.39 14.54
N PHE A 30 0.02 7.01 13.57
CA PHE A 30 -1.01 6.36 12.76
C PHE A 30 -0.47 5.14 12.00
N PHE A 31 0.75 5.19 11.45
CA PHE A 31 1.33 4.07 10.72
C PHE A 31 1.84 2.95 11.64
N ALA A 32 2.14 3.26 12.88
CA ALA A 32 2.52 2.23 13.86
C ALA A 32 1.37 1.25 14.12
N SER A 33 0.11 1.69 13.99
CA SER A 33 -1.06 0.83 14.14
C SER A 33 -1.24 -0.19 13.01
N PHE A 34 -0.54 -0.04 11.88
CA PHE A 34 -0.60 -0.99 10.77
C PHE A 34 0.21 -2.26 11.01
N ILE A 35 1.20 -2.17 11.91
CA ILE A 35 2.11 -3.28 12.17
C ILE A 35 1.38 -4.35 12.98
N PRO A 36 1.32 -5.60 12.50
CA PRO A 36 0.68 -6.68 13.24
C PRO A 36 1.40 -6.94 14.56
N ALA A 37 0.64 -7.37 15.56
CA ALA A 37 1.21 -7.77 16.85
C ALA A 37 2.18 -8.95 16.64
N HIS A 38 3.41 -8.80 17.12
CA HIS A 38 4.44 -9.81 17.04
C HIS A 38 5.39 -9.69 18.24
N SER A 39 5.79 -10.78 18.86
CA SER A 39 6.62 -10.77 20.08
C SER A 39 7.98 -10.09 19.90
N ARG A 40 8.54 -10.15 18.68
CA ARG A 40 9.85 -9.60 18.31
C ARG A 40 9.81 -8.34 17.45
N ILE A 41 8.63 -7.81 17.13
CA ILE A 41 8.48 -6.55 16.38
C ILE A 41 7.71 -5.54 17.23
N LYS A 42 8.35 -4.44 17.58
CA LYS A 42 7.74 -3.34 18.31
C LYS A 42 7.62 -2.11 17.42
N ALA A 43 6.39 -1.68 17.13
CA ALA A 43 6.16 -0.41 16.44
C ALA A 43 6.13 0.76 17.45
N VAL A 44 6.88 1.80 17.14
CA VAL A 44 6.96 3.03 17.96
C VAL A 44 6.54 4.22 17.12
N GLY A 45 5.38 4.79 17.45
CA GLY A 45 4.85 5.99 16.81
C GLY A 45 5.55 7.24 17.32
N ILE A 46 6.17 8.02 16.42
CA ILE A 46 6.82 9.27 16.75
C ILE A 46 6.11 10.43 16.06
N ASN A 47 5.62 11.40 16.87
CA ASN A 47 5.15 12.67 16.33
C ASN A 47 6.36 13.54 15.97
N LEU A 48 6.68 13.61 14.69
CA LEU A 48 7.85 14.31 14.17
C LEU A 48 7.79 15.84 14.33
N GLU A 49 6.62 16.40 14.58
CA GLU A 49 6.46 17.84 14.86
C GLU A 49 7.14 18.26 16.15
N ASN A 50 7.28 17.34 17.11
CA ASN A 50 7.98 17.55 18.36
C ASN A 50 9.52 17.57 18.20
N TYR A 51 10.03 17.29 16.98
CA TYR A 51 11.45 17.13 16.69
C TYR A 51 11.87 17.93 15.45
N LYS A 52 11.49 19.20 15.38
CA LYS A 52 11.81 20.09 14.26
C LYS A 52 13.30 20.45 14.22
N GLY A 53 13.83 20.59 13.02
CA GLY A 53 15.21 20.99 12.76
C GLY A 53 16.25 19.99 13.25
N LEU A 54 17.52 20.35 13.09
CA LEU A 54 18.66 19.48 13.41
C LEU A 54 18.72 19.10 14.90
N MET A 55 18.50 20.10 15.78
CA MET A 55 18.51 19.88 17.24
C MET A 55 17.37 18.98 17.70
N GLY A 56 16.18 19.11 17.11
CA GLY A 56 15.05 18.22 17.37
C GLY A 56 15.38 16.76 16.98
N LEU A 57 15.96 16.55 15.81
CA LEU A 57 16.36 15.20 15.36
C LEU A 57 17.48 14.61 16.22
N ARG A 58 18.44 15.44 16.70
CA ARG A 58 19.46 15.01 17.65
C ARG A 58 18.84 14.59 18.99
N LYS A 59 17.86 15.38 19.51
CA LYS A 59 17.10 15.06 20.73
C LYS A 59 16.38 13.70 20.55
N LEU A 60 15.69 13.49 19.42
CA LEU A 60 15.05 12.22 19.11
C LEU A 60 16.03 11.06 19.14
N THR A 61 17.19 11.19 18.46
CA THR A 61 18.22 10.15 18.44
C THR A 61 18.71 9.81 19.85
N LYS A 62 18.93 10.83 20.70
CA LYS A 62 19.34 10.62 22.10
C LYS A 62 18.26 9.87 22.89
N GLN A 63 17.00 10.24 22.73
CA GLN A 63 15.88 9.58 23.39
C GLN A 63 15.73 8.12 22.96
N LEU A 64 15.84 7.83 21.65
CA LEU A 64 15.80 6.47 21.13
C LEU A 64 16.96 5.63 21.69
N SER A 65 18.19 6.16 21.69
CA SER A 65 19.34 5.45 22.25
C SER A 65 19.22 5.18 23.76
N ASN A 66 18.58 6.06 24.51
CA ASN A 66 18.40 5.87 25.95
C ASN A 66 17.27 4.87 26.28
N LYS A 67 16.25 4.78 25.40
CA LYS A 67 15.07 3.95 25.63
C LYS A 67 15.23 2.52 25.10
N HIS A 68 16.10 2.35 24.11
CA HIS A 68 16.29 1.08 23.42
C HIS A 68 17.78 0.74 23.35
N GLN A 69 18.11 -0.53 23.56
CA GLN A 69 19.45 -1.06 23.26
C GLN A 69 19.54 -1.22 21.74
N ILE A 70 20.16 -0.25 21.07
CA ILE A 70 20.26 -0.22 19.61
C ILE A 70 21.65 -0.72 19.20
N GLU A 71 21.71 -1.88 18.59
CA GLU A 71 22.94 -2.46 18.09
C GLU A 71 23.21 -2.03 16.64
N GLU A 72 22.15 -1.93 15.83
CA GLU A 72 22.23 -1.52 14.44
C GLU A 72 20.98 -0.72 14.04
N VAL A 73 21.11 0.12 13.02
CA VAL A 73 20.01 0.89 12.44
C VAL A 73 19.89 0.58 10.94
N ILE A 74 18.67 0.20 10.52
CA ILE A 74 18.37 -0.02 9.11
C ILE A 74 17.38 1.07 8.66
N ASP A 75 17.84 1.97 7.76
CA ASP A 75 17.02 3.03 7.19
C ASP A 75 16.34 2.56 5.90
N LEU A 76 15.08 2.13 6.01
CA LEU A 76 14.26 1.73 4.88
C LEU A 76 13.61 2.92 4.15
N HIS A 77 13.71 4.13 4.71
CA HIS A 77 13.06 5.31 4.13
C HIS A 77 14.00 6.16 3.26
N ASN A 78 15.25 6.31 3.68
CA ASN A 78 16.32 7.04 2.96
C ASN A 78 15.89 8.42 2.44
N VAL A 79 15.32 9.27 3.31
CA VAL A 79 14.99 10.67 3.06
C VAL A 79 15.89 11.57 3.91
N LEU A 80 15.91 12.88 3.63
CA LEU A 80 16.78 13.83 4.34
C LEU A 80 16.67 13.68 5.86
N ARG A 81 15.46 13.58 6.40
CA ARG A 81 15.22 13.44 7.84
C ARG A 81 15.77 12.13 8.41
N SER A 82 15.50 10.98 7.79
CA SER A 82 16.02 9.70 8.26
C SER A 82 17.53 9.64 8.15
N ARG A 83 18.10 10.17 7.07
CA ARG A 83 19.57 10.29 6.88
C ARG A 83 20.22 11.15 7.97
N THR A 84 19.59 12.23 8.40
CA THR A 84 20.08 13.05 9.52
C THR A 84 20.06 12.26 10.83
N ILE A 85 18.97 11.55 11.12
CA ILE A 85 18.87 10.70 12.31
C ILE A 85 19.95 9.61 12.28
N THR A 86 20.11 8.92 11.16
CA THR A 86 21.10 7.85 11.03
C THR A 86 22.54 8.36 11.09
N SER A 87 22.82 9.60 10.64
CA SER A 87 24.13 10.23 10.83
C SER A 87 24.48 10.40 12.32
N PHE A 88 23.51 10.76 13.17
CA PHE A 88 23.73 10.85 14.62
C PHE A 88 23.98 9.47 15.25
N PHE A 89 23.38 8.40 14.74
CA PHE A 89 23.69 7.03 15.18
C PHE A 89 25.10 6.61 14.75
N LYS A 90 25.51 6.92 13.51
CA LYS A 90 26.90 6.68 13.05
C LYS A 90 27.94 7.38 13.93
N LEU A 91 27.68 8.63 14.33
CA LEU A 91 28.57 9.38 15.24
C LEU A 91 28.70 8.74 16.63
N LYS A 92 27.77 7.87 17.01
CA LYS A 92 27.82 7.06 18.23
C LYS A 92 28.48 5.67 18.01
N GLY A 93 29.02 5.39 16.84
CA GLY A 93 29.62 4.10 16.50
C GLY A 93 28.61 3.01 16.13
N ILE A 94 27.30 3.34 16.01
CA ILE A 94 26.27 2.36 15.65
C ILE A 94 26.30 2.12 14.12
N LYS A 95 26.34 0.85 13.72
CA LYS A 95 26.29 0.45 12.32
C LYS A 95 24.96 0.89 11.70
N VAL A 96 25.00 1.42 10.47
CA VAL A 96 23.83 1.89 9.73
C VAL A 96 23.84 1.34 8.32
N THR A 97 22.79 0.61 7.98
CA THR A 97 22.52 0.13 6.62
C THR A 97 21.35 0.91 6.02
N THR A 98 21.49 1.38 4.80
CA THR A 98 20.51 2.28 4.16
C THR A 98 19.96 1.69 2.88
N PHE A 99 18.65 1.74 2.72
CA PHE A 99 17.90 1.30 1.54
C PHE A 99 18.33 2.07 0.28
N ASN A 100 18.61 1.33 -0.80
CA ASN A 100 18.86 1.93 -2.10
C ASN A 100 17.52 2.14 -2.84
N LYS A 101 17.20 3.39 -3.13
CA LYS A 101 15.97 3.77 -3.86
C LYS A 101 16.00 3.52 -5.36
N ASN A 102 17.10 3.07 -5.92
CA ASN A 102 17.30 2.83 -7.36
C ASN A 102 16.86 4.02 -8.23
N ARG A 103 17.24 5.25 -7.82
CA ARG A 103 16.75 6.49 -8.44
C ARG A 103 17.12 6.62 -9.92
N SER A 104 18.31 6.17 -10.32
CA SER A 104 18.75 6.19 -11.73
C SER A 104 17.86 5.29 -12.57
N ALA A 105 17.75 4.01 -12.20
CA ALA A 105 16.92 3.05 -12.92
C ALA A 105 15.44 3.47 -12.97
N LYS A 106 14.89 4.01 -11.87
CA LYS A 106 13.53 4.56 -11.88
C LYS A 106 13.39 5.74 -12.85
N LYS A 107 14.39 6.61 -12.93
CA LYS A 107 14.38 7.74 -13.88
C LYS A 107 14.37 7.24 -15.33
N GLU A 108 15.18 6.25 -15.65
CA GLU A 108 15.24 5.64 -16.98
C GLU A 108 13.90 4.99 -17.39
N ILE A 109 13.26 4.26 -16.46
CA ILE A 109 11.93 3.67 -16.67
C ILE A 109 10.88 4.77 -16.92
N ILE A 110 10.86 5.80 -16.07
CA ILE A 110 9.87 6.89 -16.14
C ILE A 110 10.04 7.71 -17.42
N SER A 111 11.27 7.87 -17.92
CA SER A 111 11.56 8.55 -19.18
C SER A 111 11.48 7.64 -20.42
N HIS A 112 10.93 6.44 -20.29
CA HIS A 112 10.79 5.43 -21.34
C HIS A 112 12.12 5.00 -21.99
N GLN A 113 13.25 5.18 -21.29
CA GLN A 113 14.57 4.76 -21.75
C GLN A 113 14.87 3.29 -21.38
N SER A 114 14.12 2.71 -20.45
CA SER A 114 14.23 1.32 -20.04
C SER A 114 12.85 0.72 -19.75
N ASN A 115 12.67 -0.54 -20.12
CA ASN A 115 11.53 -1.38 -19.77
C ASN A 115 11.90 -2.45 -18.73
N GLU A 116 13.10 -2.36 -18.15
CA GLU A 116 13.56 -3.34 -17.15
C GLU A 116 12.75 -3.18 -15.86
N LYS A 117 12.06 -4.26 -15.46
CA LYS A 117 11.28 -4.30 -14.24
C LYS A 117 12.20 -4.37 -13.02
N LEU A 118 12.11 -3.40 -12.13
CA LEU A 118 12.81 -3.46 -10.84
C LEU A 118 12.20 -4.55 -9.95
N PRO A 119 13.02 -5.19 -9.10
CA PRO A 119 12.50 -6.10 -8.07
C PRO A 119 11.42 -5.42 -7.23
N HIS A 120 10.44 -6.18 -6.75
CA HIS A 120 9.41 -5.65 -5.86
C HIS A 120 10.04 -4.96 -4.63
N VAL A 121 9.47 -3.84 -4.19
CA VAL A 121 10.05 -3.02 -3.10
C VAL A 121 10.24 -3.82 -1.82
N THR A 122 9.35 -4.77 -1.49
CA THR A 122 9.54 -5.68 -0.35
C THR A 122 10.83 -6.51 -0.48
N ASN A 123 11.14 -7.03 -1.67
CA ASN A 123 12.40 -7.74 -1.91
C ASN A 123 13.61 -6.81 -1.83
N GLN A 124 13.46 -5.55 -2.26
CA GLN A 124 14.52 -4.56 -2.10
C GLN A 124 14.76 -4.23 -0.60
N TYR A 125 13.72 -4.27 0.25
CA TYR A 125 13.86 -4.16 1.71
C TYR A 125 14.59 -5.37 2.28
N LEU A 126 14.22 -6.60 1.89
CA LEU A 126 14.96 -7.81 2.28
C LEU A 126 16.43 -7.74 1.87
N ASN A 127 16.74 -7.29 0.67
CA ASN A 127 18.11 -7.05 0.22
C ASN A 127 18.86 -6.01 1.10
N THR A 128 18.12 -5.07 1.70
CA THR A 128 18.72 -4.10 2.63
C THR A 128 19.08 -4.77 3.96
N PHE A 129 18.21 -5.66 4.46
CA PHE A 129 18.50 -6.50 5.62
C PHE A 129 19.65 -7.48 5.35
N ALA A 130 19.70 -8.12 4.18
CA ALA A 130 20.80 -9.00 3.79
C ALA A 130 22.16 -8.30 3.79
N LYS A 131 22.23 -7.04 3.30
CA LYS A 131 23.43 -6.19 3.40
C LYS A 131 23.87 -5.88 4.83
N ALA A 132 22.95 -5.91 5.77
CA ALA A 132 23.22 -5.77 7.19
C ALA A 132 23.71 -7.09 7.84
N GLY A 133 23.55 -8.22 7.15
CA GLY A 133 23.90 -9.55 7.62
C GLY A 133 22.70 -10.45 7.91
N TYR A 134 21.47 -9.98 7.64
CA TYR A 134 20.21 -10.67 7.93
C TYR A 134 19.57 -11.18 6.64
N GLU A 135 20.19 -12.15 6.01
CA GLU A 135 19.67 -12.75 4.78
C GLU A 135 18.37 -13.53 5.07
N SER A 136 17.33 -13.23 4.32
CA SER A 136 16.00 -13.83 4.55
C SER A 136 15.25 -13.97 3.22
N LYS A 137 14.50 -15.05 3.08
CA LYS A 137 13.56 -15.23 1.98
C LYS A 137 12.20 -14.64 2.35
N LEU A 138 11.52 -14.08 1.38
CA LEU A 138 10.16 -13.59 1.59
C LEU A 138 9.25 -14.75 1.97
N MET A 139 8.64 -14.66 3.16
CA MET A 139 7.62 -15.62 3.58
C MET A 139 6.32 -15.47 2.78
N GLU A 140 5.60 -16.56 2.61
CA GLU A 140 4.30 -16.53 1.97
C GLU A 140 3.25 -15.81 2.83
N GLY A 141 2.33 -15.08 2.15
CA GLY A 141 1.19 -14.43 2.81
C GLY A 141 0.04 -15.39 3.15
N PRO A 142 -1.00 -14.91 3.77
CA PRO A 142 -1.21 -13.53 4.19
C PRO A 142 -0.35 -13.13 5.40
N TRP A 143 0.12 -11.87 5.39
CA TRP A 143 1.02 -11.34 6.44
C TRP A 143 0.27 -10.71 7.60
N ILE A 144 -0.97 -10.31 7.40
CA ILE A 144 -1.87 -9.82 8.45
C ILE A 144 -3.10 -10.73 8.51
N LYS A 145 -3.46 -11.16 9.72
CA LYS A 145 -4.66 -11.94 10.00
C LYS A 145 -5.61 -11.12 10.88
N PRO A 146 -6.36 -10.18 10.30
CA PRO A 146 -7.22 -9.30 11.07
C PRO A 146 -8.40 -10.08 11.66
N GLU A 147 -8.77 -9.73 12.89
CA GLU A 147 -9.94 -10.26 13.56
C GLU A 147 -11.19 -9.46 13.20
N THR A 148 -12.31 -10.16 12.98
CA THR A 148 -13.60 -9.50 12.79
C THR A 148 -14.16 -9.12 14.16
N LYS A 149 -14.33 -7.82 14.41
CA LYS A 149 -14.90 -7.31 15.67
C LYS A 149 -16.42 -7.10 15.56
N PRO A 150 -17.14 -6.95 16.70
CA PRO A 150 -18.60 -6.82 16.71
C PRO A 150 -19.18 -5.79 15.75
N GLN A 151 -18.56 -4.62 15.63
CA GLN A 151 -19.01 -3.55 14.74
C GLN A 151 -19.10 -3.99 13.26
N LEU A 152 -18.12 -4.73 12.76
CA LEU A 152 -18.17 -5.26 11.39
C LEU A 152 -19.21 -6.36 11.27
N THR A 153 -19.32 -7.24 12.28
CA THR A 153 -20.33 -8.31 12.29
C THR A 153 -21.75 -7.73 12.28
N GLU A 154 -21.99 -6.70 13.08
CA GLU A 154 -23.27 -6.00 13.13
C GLU A 154 -23.60 -5.34 11.78
N PHE A 155 -22.65 -4.62 11.18
CA PHE A 155 -22.82 -4.04 9.86
C PHE A 155 -23.20 -5.08 8.81
N LEU A 156 -22.51 -6.22 8.78
CA LEU A 156 -22.80 -7.30 7.83
C LEU A 156 -24.18 -7.89 8.06
N SER A 157 -24.57 -8.07 9.32
CA SER A 157 -25.90 -8.59 9.69
C SER A 157 -27.01 -7.64 9.31
N GLN A 158 -26.90 -6.36 9.65
CA GLN A 158 -27.89 -5.33 9.35
C GLN A 158 -28.14 -5.14 7.85
N ASN A 159 -27.16 -5.45 7.01
CA ASN A 159 -27.25 -5.36 5.56
C ASN A 159 -27.47 -6.72 4.88
N ASN A 160 -27.82 -7.77 5.62
CA ASN A 160 -28.09 -9.13 5.10
C ASN A 160 -26.91 -9.71 4.30
N LEU A 161 -25.68 -9.43 4.73
CA LEU A 161 -24.43 -9.81 4.04
C LEU A 161 -23.78 -11.08 4.63
N ASN A 162 -24.53 -11.97 5.27
CA ASN A 162 -24.03 -13.16 5.95
C ASN A 162 -24.05 -14.45 5.09
N SER A 163 -24.46 -14.37 3.83
CA SER A 163 -24.52 -15.54 2.94
C SER A 163 -23.11 -16.08 2.64
N LYS A 164 -22.92 -17.40 2.74
CA LYS A 164 -21.67 -18.07 2.36
C LYS A 164 -21.41 -18.04 0.84
N GLU A 165 -22.43 -17.81 0.05
CA GLU A 165 -22.38 -17.72 -1.41
C GLU A 165 -22.24 -16.26 -1.91
N ALA A 166 -22.13 -15.31 -0.98
CA ALA A 166 -22.04 -13.91 -1.35
C ALA A 166 -20.72 -13.63 -2.08
N LYS A 167 -20.82 -13.03 -3.26
CA LYS A 167 -19.68 -12.53 -4.05
C LYS A 167 -19.44 -11.08 -3.69
N TRP A 168 -18.30 -10.77 -3.12
CA TRP A 168 -17.95 -9.45 -2.61
C TRP A 168 -16.79 -8.84 -3.36
N ILE A 169 -16.97 -7.65 -3.87
CA ILE A 169 -15.94 -6.86 -4.54
C ILE A 169 -15.69 -5.57 -3.74
N GLY A 170 -14.44 -5.31 -3.43
CA GLY A 170 -14.01 -4.00 -2.96
C GLY A 170 -13.64 -3.10 -4.14
N ILE A 171 -13.95 -1.81 -4.04
CA ILE A 171 -13.47 -0.79 -4.98
C ILE A 171 -12.84 0.34 -4.18
N ALA A 172 -11.55 0.64 -4.45
CA ALA A 172 -10.84 1.80 -3.92
C ALA A 172 -10.46 2.73 -5.10
N PRO A 173 -11.36 3.63 -5.51
CA PRO A 173 -11.26 4.33 -6.78
C PRO A 173 -10.28 5.51 -6.76
N PHE A 174 -9.82 5.92 -5.60
CA PHE A 174 -8.99 7.10 -5.41
C PHE A 174 -7.52 6.77 -5.17
N ALA A 175 -6.68 7.77 -5.38
CA ALA A 175 -5.25 7.74 -5.12
C ALA A 175 -4.76 9.12 -4.65
N GLY A 176 -3.54 9.21 -4.14
CA GLY A 176 -2.98 10.46 -3.62
C GLY A 176 -2.78 11.57 -4.67
N HIS A 177 -2.94 11.28 -5.97
CA HIS A 177 -2.84 12.23 -7.07
C HIS A 177 -3.90 11.93 -8.12
N GLU A 178 -4.54 12.99 -8.64
CA GLU A 178 -5.64 12.92 -9.63
C GLU A 178 -5.22 12.18 -10.91
N ALA A 179 -3.99 12.39 -11.38
CA ALA A 179 -3.46 11.74 -12.58
C ALA A 179 -3.46 10.19 -12.50
N LYS A 180 -3.58 9.61 -11.31
CA LYS A 180 -3.68 8.15 -11.09
C LYS A 180 -5.12 7.63 -11.06
N ILE A 181 -6.11 8.50 -11.01
CA ILE A 181 -7.52 8.14 -10.87
C ILE A 181 -8.10 7.78 -12.23
N TRP A 182 -8.76 6.62 -12.32
CA TRP A 182 -9.35 6.11 -13.57
C TRP A 182 -10.58 6.89 -14.02
N GLY A 183 -11.25 7.56 -13.07
CA GLY A 183 -12.41 8.41 -13.30
C GLY A 183 -13.69 7.84 -12.74
N ILE A 184 -14.49 8.72 -12.13
CA ILE A 184 -15.69 8.35 -11.37
C ILE A 184 -16.77 7.72 -12.26
N GLU A 185 -16.93 8.15 -13.52
CA GLU A 185 -17.91 7.59 -14.43
C GLU A 185 -17.59 6.13 -14.80
N LYS A 186 -16.31 5.78 -14.94
CA LYS A 186 -15.92 4.39 -15.16
C LYS A 186 -16.16 3.53 -13.93
N ILE A 187 -15.98 4.10 -12.74
CA ILE A 187 -16.31 3.43 -11.47
C ILE A 187 -17.82 3.19 -11.36
N LYS A 188 -18.66 4.15 -11.70
CA LYS A 188 -20.13 3.98 -11.75
C LYS A 188 -20.53 2.85 -12.71
N ASN A 189 -19.94 2.84 -13.90
CA ASN A 189 -20.19 1.78 -14.89
C ASN A 189 -19.73 0.40 -14.37
N LEU A 190 -18.55 0.33 -13.71
CA LEU A 190 -18.08 -0.92 -13.10
C LEU A 190 -19.03 -1.39 -11.99
N ILE A 191 -19.49 -0.51 -11.13
CA ILE A 191 -20.46 -0.82 -10.07
C ILE A 191 -21.74 -1.39 -10.69
N SER A 192 -22.31 -0.74 -11.71
CA SER A 192 -23.51 -1.19 -12.41
C SER A 192 -23.35 -2.61 -12.98
N GLU A 193 -22.26 -2.89 -13.65
CA GLU A 193 -21.95 -4.21 -14.20
C GLU A 193 -21.78 -5.30 -13.12
N LEU A 194 -21.17 -4.95 -12.00
CA LEU A 194 -20.97 -5.88 -10.88
C LEU A 194 -22.28 -6.18 -10.17
N THR A 195 -23.11 -5.18 -9.91
CA THR A 195 -24.41 -5.37 -9.27
C THR A 195 -25.38 -6.17 -10.16
N ALA A 196 -25.36 -5.95 -11.48
CA ALA A 196 -26.09 -6.77 -12.45
C ALA A 196 -25.68 -8.24 -12.40
N LYS A 197 -24.45 -8.55 -12.03
CA LYS A 197 -23.92 -9.92 -11.81
C LYS A 197 -24.10 -10.40 -10.37
N ASN A 198 -24.91 -9.72 -9.56
CA ASN A 198 -25.22 -10.05 -8.18
C ASN A 198 -24.03 -9.99 -7.20
N TYR A 199 -23.01 -9.17 -7.49
CA TYR A 199 -21.98 -8.85 -6.51
C TYR A 199 -22.44 -7.82 -5.49
N SER A 200 -22.01 -7.96 -4.25
CA SER A 200 -22.06 -6.86 -3.27
C SER A 200 -20.77 -6.05 -3.39
N VAL A 201 -20.91 -4.73 -3.53
CA VAL A 201 -19.77 -3.82 -3.76
C VAL A 201 -19.50 -3.00 -2.51
N PHE A 202 -18.25 -2.99 -2.07
CA PHE A 202 -17.77 -2.21 -0.92
C PHE A 202 -16.80 -1.12 -1.38
N LEU A 203 -17.13 0.15 -1.08
CA LEU A 203 -16.37 1.30 -1.51
C LEU A 203 -15.40 1.75 -0.41
N PHE A 204 -14.10 1.68 -0.68
CA PHE A 204 -13.03 2.05 0.23
C PHE A 204 -12.39 3.39 -0.16
N GLY A 205 -12.11 4.21 0.84
CA GLY A 205 -11.44 5.49 0.68
C GLY A 205 -11.18 6.15 2.03
N GLY A 206 -10.52 7.30 2.03
CA GLY A 206 -10.21 8.00 3.27
C GLY A 206 -10.00 9.51 3.06
N GLY A 207 -10.32 10.28 4.08
CA GLY A 207 -10.37 11.73 3.99
C GLY A 207 -11.75 12.24 3.55
N ASN A 208 -12.11 13.44 4.02
CA ASN A 208 -13.48 13.96 3.91
C ASN A 208 -14.02 13.98 2.48
N SER A 209 -13.22 14.45 1.52
CA SER A 209 -13.66 14.55 0.13
C SER A 209 -13.91 13.20 -0.54
N GLU A 210 -13.06 12.17 -0.26
CA GLU A 210 -13.28 10.82 -0.79
C GLU A 210 -14.52 10.17 -0.14
N ILE A 211 -14.67 10.33 1.19
CA ILE A 211 -15.82 9.80 1.94
C ILE A 211 -17.13 10.36 1.38
N GLU A 212 -17.21 11.69 1.12
CA GLU A 212 -18.37 12.33 0.54
C GLU A 212 -18.74 11.74 -0.81
N GLN A 213 -17.77 11.68 -1.74
CA GLN A 213 -17.98 11.10 -3.07
C GLN A 213 -18.40 9.62 -3.04
N LEU A 214 -17.85 8.83 -2.11
CA LEU A 214 -18.20 7.40 -1.97
C LEU A 214 -19.59 7.21 -1.35
N ASN A 215 -20.00 8.09 -0.45
CA ASN A 215 -21.35 8.08 0.09
C ASN A 215 -22.40 8.43 -0.97
N ASP A 216 -22.08 9.31 -1.93
CA ASP A 216 -22.95 9.62 -3.07
C ASP A 216 -23.14 8.42 -4.02
N LEU A 217 -22.21 7.47 -4.01
CA LEU A 217 -22.32 6.22 -4.77
C LEU A 217 -23.03 5.10 -4.00
N GLU A 218 -23.24 5.26 -2.68
CA GLU A 218 -23.89 4.23 -1.86
C GLU A 218 -25.32 3.97 -2.34
N ASN A 219 -25.66 2.71 -2.60
CA ASN A 219 -27.01 2.27 -2.94
C ASN A 219 -27.25 0.87 -2.33
N LYS A 220 -27.85 0.85 -1.15
CA LYS A 220 -28.05 -0.39 -0.38
C LYS A 220 -29.01 -1.36 -1.05
N GLU A 221 -30.00 -0.85 -1.79
CA GLU A 221 -30.96 -1.68 -2.54
C GLU A 221 -30.24 -2.47 -3.63
N ASN A 222 -29.23 -1.87 -4.26
CA ASN A 222 -28.38 -2.49 -5.24
C ASN A 222 -27.10 -3.13 -4.65
N LYS A 223 -27.03 -3.32 -3.33
CA LYS A 223 -25.89 -3.92 -2.60
C LYS A 223 -24.58 -3.15 -2.79
N VAL A 224 -24.61 -1.83 -2.87
CA VAL A 224 -23.45 -0.95 -2.90
C VAL A 224 -23.30 -0.24 -1.56
N PHE A 225 -22.19 -0.44 -0.87
CA PHE A 225 -21.95 0.04 0.49
C PHE A 225 -20.68 0.88 0.55
N SER A 226 -20.81 2.15 0.89
CA SER A 226 -19.64 2.94 1.29
C SER A 226 -19.18 2.49 2.67
N VAL A 227 -17.94 2.10 2.79
CA VAL A 227 -17.31 1.73 4.10
C VAL A 227 -16.26 2.75 4.53
N ALA A 228 -16.02 3.75 3.70
CA ALA A 228 -15.06 4.82 3.96
C ALA A 228 -15.43 5.61 5.22
N GLY A 229 -14.52 5.70 6.17
CA GLY A 229 -14.72 6.40 7.44
C GLY A 229 -15.67 5.73 8.44
N LYS A 230 -16.31 4.60 8.09
CA LYS A 230 -17.23 3.86 8.97
C LYS A 230 -16.51 2.93 9.94
N PHE A 231 -15.31 2.51 9.62
CA PHE A 231 -14.55 1.54 10.39
C PHE A 231 -13.17 2.05 10.78
N HIS A 232 -12.65 1.53 11.89
CA HIS A 232 -11.22 1.65 12.16
C HIS A 232 -10.43 0.76 11.21
N PHE A 233 -9.19 1.14 10.92
CA PHE A 233 -8.31 0.50 9.95
C PHE A 233 -8.28 -1.05 10.04
N HIS A 234 -8.18 -1.62 11.25
CA HIS A 234 -8.18 -3.08 11.41
C HIS A 234 -9.50 -3.74 11.00
N GLN A 235 -10.64 -3.03 11.08
CA GLN A 235 -11.93 -3.55 10.61
C GLN A 235 -12.04 -3.46 9.09
N GLU A 236 -11.47 -2.42 8.48
CA GLU A 236 -11.33 -2.35 7.02
C GLU A 236 -10.50 -3.52 6.50
N LEU A 237 -9.37 -3.84 7.14
CA LEU A 237 -8.57 -5.03 6.81
C LEU A 237 -9.36 -6.34 6.97
N ALA A 238 -10.18 -6.46 8.03
CA ALA A 238 -11.02 -7.63 8.24
C ALA A 238 -12.11 -7.77 7.18
N LEU A 239 -12.65 -6.66 6.69
CA LEU A 239 -13.57 -6.64 5.57
C LEU A 239 -12.84 -6.95 4.25
N MET A 240 -11.67 -6.33 3.98
CA MET A 240 -10.85 -6.63 2.81
C MET A 240 -10.57 -8.12 2.69
N LYS A 241 -10.19 -8.78 3.80
CA LYS A 241 -9.93 -10.23 3.83
C LYS A 241 -11.11 -11.09 3.37
N LYS A 242 -12.33 -10.58 3.47
CA LYS A 242 -13.57 -11.29 3.06
C LYS A 242 -13.94 -11.08 1.59
N LEU A 243 -13.26 -10.16 0.90
CA LEU A 243 -13.52 -9.86 -0.50
C LEU A 243 -13.00 -10.98 -1.42
N ASN A 244 -13.71 -11.25 -2.51
CA ASN A 244 -13.19 -12.07 -3.61
C ASN A 244 -12.08 -11.33 -4.36
N TYR A 245 -12.26 -10.01 -4.58
CA TYR A 245 -11.27 -9.14 -5.21
C TYR A 245 -11.36 -7.71 -4.66
N LEU A 246 -10.25 -6.99 -4.70
CA LEU A 246 -10.23 -5.53 -4.61
C LEU A 246 -9.82 -4.93 -5.94
N VAL A 247 -10.66 -4.05 -6.51
CA VAL A 247 -10.29 -3.21 -7.67
C VAL A 247 -9.80 -1.86 -7.14
N CYS A 248 -8.62 -1.44 -7.52
CA CYS A 248 -8.05 -0.19 -7.03
C CYS A 248 -7.07 0.47 -7.99
N MET A 249 -6.79 1.72 -7.73
CA MET A 249 -5.69 2.46 -8.36
C MET A 249 -4.35 2.09 -7.70
N ASP A 250 -3.23 2.58 -8.25
CA ASP A 250 -1.94 2.60 -7.55
C ASP A 250 -2.05 3.46 -6.29
N SER A 251 -2.49 2.84 -5.20
CA SER A 251 -2.75 3.47 -3.90
C SER A 251 -2.37 2.55 -2.74
N SER A 252 -2.43 3.05 -1.51
CA SER A 252 -2.11 2.24 -0.33
C SER A 252 -3.09 1.07 -0.11
N ASN A 253 -4.34 1.20 -0.55
CA ASN A 253 -5.34 0.12 -0.44
C ASN A 253 -4.92 -1.15 -1.18
N MET A 254 -4.23 -1.00 -2.32
CA MET A 254 -3.62 -2.09 -3.07
C MET A 254 -2.71 -2.96 -2.18
N HIS A 255 -1.83 -2.32 -1.42
CA HIS A 255 -0.89 -3.01 -0.56
C HIS A 255 -1.58 -3.63 0.66
N PHE A 256 -2.55 -2.93 1.27
CA PHE A 256 -3.28 -3.45 2.42
C PHE A 256 -4.11 -4.69 2.09
N ALA A 257 -4.80 -4.69 0.96
CA ALA A 257 -5.54 -5.87 0.50
C ALA A 257 -4.60 -7.07 0.26
N THR A 258 -3.45 -6.82 -0.37
CA THR A 258 -2.42 -7.84 -0.55
C THR A 258 -1.93 -8.42 0.79
N LEU A 259 -1.74 -7.58 1.83
CA LEU A 259 -1.28 -8.04 3.15
C LEU A 259 -2.25 -9.01 3.83
N VAL A 260 -3.54 -8.90 3.57
CA VAL A 260 -4.56 -9.81 4.11
C VAL A 260 -4.91 -10.97 3.19
N GLY A 261 -4.25 -11.06 2.03
CA GLY A 261 -4.40 -12.16 1.07
C GLY A 261 -5.56 -11.99 0.10
N THR A 262 -6.13 -10.79 -0.03
CA THR A 262 -7.17 -10.49 -1.02
C THR A 262 -6.56 -10.32 -2.39
N PRO A 263 -7.08 -10.98 -3.44
CA PRO A 263 -6.69 -10.73 -4.83
C PRO A 263 -6.95 -9.28 -5.24
N VAL A 264 -5.97 -8.65 -5.90
CA VAL A 264 -6.01 -7.23 -6.23
C VAL A 264 -5.94 -7.01 -7.73
N VAL A 265 -7.01 -6.47 -8.30
CA VAL A 265 -7.02 -5.93 -9.66
C VAL A 265 -6.59 -4.46 -9.59
N SER A 266 -5.40 -4.15 -10.05
CA SER A 266 -4.83 -2.79 -9.98
C SER A 266 -4.78 -2.11 -11.35
N ILE A 267 -5.18 -0.83 -11.39
CA ILE A 267 -5.27 -0.01 -12.61
C ILE A 267 -4.14 1.02 -12.62
N TRP A 268 -3.38 1.07 -13.71
CA TRP A 268 -2.16 1.86 -13.83
C TRP A 268 -2.21 2.80 -15.04
N GLY A 269 -1.88 4.07 -14.79
CA GLY A 269 -1.84 5.12 -15.84
C GLY A 269 -0.66 6.06 -15.69
N ALA A 270 -0.69 7.04 -14.77
CA ALA A 270 0.38 8.01 -14.56
C ALA A 270 1.60 7.46 -13.80
N THR A 271 1.53 6.20 -13.36
CA THR A 271 2.62 5.44 -12.75
C THR A 271 2.78 4.11 -13.48
N THR A 272 3.84 3.37 -13.16
CA THR A 272 4.11 2.07 -13.77
C THR A 272 4.49 1.03 -12.72
N PRO A 273 4.02 -0.21 -12.81
CA PRO A 273 4.47 -1.30 -11.94
C PRO A 273 5.95 -1.65 -12.10
N LEU A 274 6.58 -1.24 -13.21
CA LEU A 274 8.02 -1.50 -13.47
C LEU A 274 8.95 -0.94 -12.38
N ILE A 275 8.52 0.09 -11.65
CA ILE A 275 9.33 0.67 -10.56
C ILE A 275 9.22 -0.11 -9.22
N GLY A 276 8.53 -1.26 -9.22
CA GLY A 276 8.53 -2.23 -8.12
C GLY A 276 7.45 -2.04 -7.05
N PHE A 277 6.41 -1.22 -7.29
CA PHE A 277 5.32 -0.96 -6.33
C PHE A 277 4.00 -1.67 -6.66
N TYR A 278 4.03 -2.71 -7.47
CA TYR A 278 2.84 -3.48 -7.83
C TYR A 278 2.31 -4.33 -6.64
N PRO A 279 1.06 -4.82 -6.70
CA PRO A 279 0.53 -5.68 -5.64
C PRO A 279 1.24 -7.04 -5.66
N LEU A 280 1.89 -7.38 -4.57
CA LEU A 280 2.71 -8.58 -4.44
C LEU A 280 1.85 -9.84 -4.67
N ASN A 281 2.36 -10.76 -5.51
CA ASN A 281 1.68 -11.99 -5.93
C ASN A 281 0.38 -11.78 -6.76
N ASN A 282 0.14 -10.57 -7.27
CA ASN A 282 -1.03 -10.24 -8.10
C ASN A 282 -0.63 -9.60 -9.45
N GLU A 283 0.55 -9.91 -9.95
CA GLU A 283 1.08 -9.33 -11.20
C GLU A 283 0.20 -9.64 -12.42
N HIS A 284 -0.48 -10.77 -12.41
CA HIS A 284 -1.39 -11.19 -13.48
C HIS A 284 -2.73 -10.44 -13.48
N LEU A 285 -3.03 -9.70 -12.41
CA LEU A 285 -4.26 -8.90 -12.25
C LEU A 285 -4.04 -7.40 -12.48
N MET A 286 -2.93 -7.00 -13.11
CA MET A 286 -2.65 -5.60 -13.40
C MET A 286 -3.26 -5.16 -14.74
N VAL A 287 -3.97 -4.04 -14.73
CA VAL A 287 -4.53 -3.40 -15.94
C VAL A 287 -3.71 -2.17 -16.29
N GLN A 288 -3.16 -2.16 -17.49
CA GLN A 288 -2.33 -1.09 -18.01
C GLN A 288 -2.80 -0.73 -19.43
N VAL A 289 -2.37 0.40 -19.95
CA VAL A 289 -2.52 0.70 -21.39
C VAL A 289 -1.80 -0.35 -22.24
N SER A 290 -2.17 -0.46 -23.51
CA SER A 290 -1.53 -1.40 -24.44
C SER A 290 -0.05 -1.08 -24.66
N GLU A 291 0.75 -2.09 -24.99
CA GLU A 291 2.20 -1.91 -25.25
C GLU A 291 2.49 -0.80 -26.27
N LYS A 292 1.68 -0.73 -27.34
CA LYS A 292 1.83 0.31 -28.39
C LYS A 292 1.64 1.74 -27.91
N ASN A 293 0.96 1.95 -26.77
CA ASN A 293 0.64 3.26 -26.24
C ASN A 293 1.43 3.61 -24.95
N LYS A 294 2.21 2.69 -24.43
CA LYS A 294 3.00 2.93 -23.20
C LYS A 294 3.87 4.18 -23.28
N ASN A 295 4.51 4.41 -24.40
CA ASN A 295 5.38 5.59 -24.60
C ASN A 295 4.62 6.94 -24.67
N LYS A 296 3.29 6.90 -24.74
CA LYS A 296 2.45 8.10 -24.69
C LYS A 296 2.12 8.52 -23.26
N LEU A 297 2.38 7.66 -22.28
CA LEU A 297 2.12 7.97 -20.87
C LEU A 297 3.09 9.03 -20.35
N THR A 298 2.56 10.02 -19.68
CA THR A 298 3.37 10.92 -18.83
C THR A 298 3.56 10.26 -17.47
N LEU A 299 4.69 9.57 -17.30
CA LEU A 299 4.99 8.85 -16.08
C LEU A 299 5.69 9.72 -15.05
N SER A 300 5.42 9.47 -13.78
CA SER A 300 6.21 9.98 -12.67
C SER A 300 6.28 8.97 -11.53
N SER A 301 7.28 9.10 -10.65
CA SER A 301 7.44 8.17 -9.50
C SER A 301 6.25 8.18 -8.54
N TYR A 302 5.49 9.27 -8.51
CA TYR A 302 4.37 9.47 -7.59
C TYR A 302 3.02 9.60 -8.31
N GLY A 303 3.01 9.64 -9.65
CA GLY A 303 1.80 9.89 -10.42
C GLY A 303 1.24 11.31 -10.25
N ASN A 304 2.11 12.28 -9.99
CA ASN A 304 1.76 13.68 -9.73
C ASN A 304 1.89 14.59 -10.95
N LYS A 305 2.04 14.01 -12.15
CA LYS A 305 2.09 14.72 -13.41
C LYS A 305 0.87 14.40 -14.25
N GLU A 306 0.22 15.41 -14.77
CA GLU A 306 -0.81 15.28 -15.79
C GLU A 306 -0.18 15.02 -17.17
N SER A 307 -1.00 14.59 -18.14
CA SER A 307 -0.54 14.33 -19.50
C SER A 307 0.03 15.60 -20.15
N GLU A 308 1.27 15.54 -20.59
CA GLU A 308 1.96 16.66 -21.27
C GLU A 308 1.66 16.69 -22.77
N ASN A 309 1.12 15.62 -23.36
CA ASN A 309 0.89 15.43 -24.79
C ASN A 309 -0.60 15.26 -25.17
N GLY A 310 -1.50 15.55 -24.25
CA GLY A 310 -2.95 15.39 -24.44
C GLY A 310 -3.45 13.95 -24.48
N TYR A 311 -2.60 12.95 -24.24
CA TYR A 311 -3.01 11.56 -24.20
C TYR A 311 -3.65 11.22 -22.84
N ASP A 312 -4.95 10.99 -22.85
CA ASP A 312 -5.67 10.50 -21.65
C ASP A 312 -5.74 8.97 -21.67
N TRP A 313 -4.91 8.35 -20.86
CA TRP A 313 -4.83 6.91 -20.66
C TRP A 313 -6.14 6.28 -20.16
N ARG A 314 -6.98 7.06 -19.48
CA ARG A 314 -8.26 6.62 -18.95
C ARG A 314 -9.19 6.12 -20.05
N ASN A 315 -9.12 6.75 -21.23
CA ASN A 315 -9.94 6.38 -22.38
C ASN A 315 -9.59 5.00 -22.96
N GLU A 316 -8.35 4.54 -22.78
CA GLU A 316 -7.92 3.26 -23.32
C GLU A 316 -8.33 2.07 -22.41
N ILE A 317 -8.40 2.29 -21.10
CA ILE A 317 -8.78 1.22 -20.18
C ILE A 317 -10.31 1.14 -20.08
N ALA A 318 -10.89 0.16 -20.77
CA ALA A 318 -12.31 -0.12 -20.74
C ALA A 318 -12.72 -0.90 -19.48
N VAL A 319 -13.94 -0.69 -18.99
CA VAL A 319 -14.52 -1.43 -17.84
C VAL A 319 -14.50 -2.95 -18.09
N LYS A 320 -14.77 -3.38 -19.33
CA LYS A 320 -14.74 -4.77 -19.73
C LYS A 320 -13.41 -5.47 -19.40
N ARG A 321 -12.27 -4.80 -19.58
CA ARG A 321 -10.93 -5.38 -19.26
C ARG A 321 -10.75 -5.62 -17.76
N VAL A 322 -11.36 -4.80 -16.93
CA VAL A 322 -11.35 -5.00 -15.47
C VAL A 322 -12.25 -6.18 -15.10
N LEU A 323 -13.45 -6.26 -15.69
CA LEU A 323 -14.40 -7.34 -15.44
C LEU A 323 -13.88 -8.73 -15.84
N GLU A 324 -13.10 -8.81 -16.92
CA GLU A 324 -12.48 -10.06 -17.39
C GLU A 324 -11.49 -10.66 -16.37
N LEU A 325 -10.93 -9.85 -15.47
CA LEU A 325 -10.01 -10.28 -14.41
C LEU A 325 -10.73 -10.67 -13.10
N LEU A 326 -12.04 -10.46 -13.01
CA LEU A 326 -12.85 -10.76 -11.84
C LEU A 326 -13.64 -12.08 -11.95
N SER A 327 -13.30 -12.87 -12.95
CA SER A 327 -13.98 -14.15 -13.27
C SER A 327 -13.29 -15.35 -12.61
#